data_1dd086ed80edf49c2b119dde72e2a1d3
#
_entry.id   1dd086ed80edf49c2b119dde72e2a1d3
#
_cell.length_a   1.000
_cell.length_b   1.000
_cell.length_c   1.000
_cell.angle_alpha   90.00
_cell.angle_beta   90.00
_cell.angle_gamma   90.00
#
_symmetry.space_group_name_H-M   'P 1'
#
loop_
_entity.id
_entity.type
_entity.pdbx_description
1 polymer ?
#
loop_
_entity_poly.entity_id
_entity_poly.type
_entity_poly.pdbx_seq_one_letter_code
_entity_poly.pdbx_strand_id
1 'polypeptide(L)'
;GLLRVLAAARPERIGDELDVPVSGRNLMLAVDLSGSMDAKDFELGSRRVDRLTATKAVAGDFITRREGDRIGLILFGERAYLQVPLTLDRDTVNTLLMEAFIGLAGEKTAIGDAITLAVKRIHDQGEEGGEQVLILLTDGANTAGEIDPMKAAELAQQIGLKVYTIGIGAEQMVVSSITGG
;
A
#
# COMPACT_ATOMS: atom_id res chain seq x y z
N GLY A 1 -18.42 9.19 2.05
CA GLY A 1 -17.63 8.28 2.85
C GLY A 1 -16.36 7.83 2.18
N LEU A 2 -15.51 7.15 2.91
CA LEU A 2 -14.20 6.69 2.45
C LEU A 2 -14.29 5.82 1.19
N LEU A 3 -15.21 4.86 1.17
CA LEU A 3 -15.44 4.00 0.00
C LEU A 3 -15.93 4.81 -1.21
N ARG A 4 -16.73 5.83 -0.95
CA ARG A 4 -17.23 6.72 -1.99
C ARG A 4 -16.11 7.56 -2.57
N VAL A 5 -15.18 8.04 -1.75
CA VAL A 5 -14.02 8.81 -2.23
C VAL A 5 -13.09 7.92 -3.05
N LEU A 6 -12.86 6.70 -2.61
CA LEU A 6 -12.10 5.73 -3.37
C LEU A 6 -12.81 5.42 -4.70
N ALA A 7 -14.15 5.36 -4.69
CA ALA A 7 -14.95 5.21 -5.90
C ALA A 7 -14.82 6.43 -6.82
N ALA A 8 -14.88 7.64 -6.26
CA ALA A 8 -14.70 8.87 -7.01
C ALA A 8 -13.27 9.04 -7.54
N ALA A 9 -12.26 8.53 -6.80
CA ALA A 9 -10.86 8.54 -7.17
C ALA A 9 -10.46 7.38 -8.10
N ARG A 10 -11.42 6.82 -8.82
CA ARG A 10 -11.29 5.69 -9.76
C ARG A 10 -11.03 4.35 -9.09
N PRO A 11 -11.91 3.89 -8.19
CA PRO A 11 -11.81 2.55 -7.65
C PRO A 11 -12.02 1.50 -8.75
N GLU A 12 -12.85 1.86 -9.75
CA GLU A 12 -13.03 1.05 -10.93
C GLU A 12 -11.70 0.74 -11.60
N ARG A 13 -10.83 1.75 -11.71
CA ARG A 13 -9.54 1.60 -12.36
C ARG A 13 -8.62 0.66 -11.58
N ILE A 14 -8.57 0.76 -10.25
CA ILE A 14 -7.84 -0.20 -9.44
C ILE A 14 -8.56 -1.55 -9.46
N GLY A 15 -9.89 -1.55 -9.29
CA GLY A 15 -10.70 -2.76 -9.33
C GLY A 15 -10.61 -3.47 -10.66
N ASP A 16 -10.79 -2.75 -11.76
CA ASP A 16 -10.77 -3.31 -13.11
C ASP A 16 -9.38 -3.83 -13.49
N GLU A 17 -8.33 -3.08 -13.19
CA GLU A 17 -6.95 -3.49 -13.45
C GLU A 17 -6.53 -4.67 -12.57
N LEU A 18 -7.00 -4.73 -11.33
CA LEU A 18 -6.66 -5.75 -10.37
C LEU A 18 -7.65 -6.91 -10.35
N ASP A 19 -8.87 -6.71 -10.87
CA ASP A 19 -9.90 -7.74 -10.96
C ASP A 19 -9.88 -8.53 -12.26
N VAL A 20 -9.02 -8.17 -13.20
CA VAL A 20 -8.84 -9.00 -14.39
C VAL A 20 -8.48 -10.42 -13.92
N PRO A 21 -9.24 -11.45 -14.36
CA PRO A 21 -9.05 -12.81 -13.87
C PRO A 21 -7.76 -13.44 -14.40
N VAL A 22 -6.64 -12.79 -14.13
CA VAL A 22 -5.32 -13.35 -14.33
C VAL A 22 -4.87 -13.82 -12.97
N SER A 23 -4.99 -15.10 -12.72
CA SER A 23 -4.47 -15.70 -11.51
C SER A 23 -2.96 -15.47 -11.43
N GLY A 24 -2.47 -15.22 -10.25
CA GLY A 24 -1.04 -15.17 -10.00
C GLY A 24 -0.40 -13.80 -10.08
N ARG A 25 -1.16 -12.72 -9.89
CA ARG A 25 -0.57 -11.39 -9.68
C ARG A 25 0.16 -11.35 -8.36
N ASN A 26 1.20 -10.54 -8.33
CA ASN A 26 1.94 -10.26 -7.12
C ASN A 26 1.62 -8.82 -6.67
N LEU A 27 0.89 -8.71 -5.58
CA LEU A 27 0.44 -7.42 -5.04
C LEU A 27 1.14 -7.18 -3.71
N MET A 28 2.04 -6.21 -3.67
CA MET A 28 2.67 -5.79 -2.43
C MET A 28 1.98 -4.52 -1.93
N LEU A 29 1.48 -4.56 -0.69
CA LEU A 29 0.93 -3.39 -0.02
C LEU A 29 2.00 -2.81 0.90
N ALA A 30 2.19 -1.50 0.85
CA ALA A 30 3.06 -0.78 1.77
C ALA A 30 2.24 0.26 2.52
N VAL A 31 2.13 0.11 3.82
CA VAL A 31 1.27 0.92 4.68
C VAL A 31 2.10 1.82 5.59
N ASP A 32 1.82 3.10 5.51
CA ASP A 32 2.46 4.13 6.32
C ASP A 32 1.95 4.08 7.76
N LEU A 33 2.87 3.91 8.71
CA LEU A 33 2.60 3.92 10.15
C LEU A 33 3.21 5.14 10.85
N SER A 34 3.58 6.18 10.10
CA SER A 34 4.16 7.39 10.68
C SER A 34 3.18 8.15 11.58
N GLY A 35 3.71 9.06 12.39
CA GLY A 35 2.90 9.80 13.38
C GLY A 35 1.74 10.57 12.77
N SER A 36 1.88 11.08 11.54
CA SER A 36 0.80 11.82 10.87
C SER A 36 -0.45 10.96 10.60
N MET A 37 -0.29 9.64 10.55
CA MET A 37 -1.41 8.71 10.36
C MET A 37 -2.34 8.60 11.59
N ASP A 38 -1.96 9.23 12.71
CA ASP A 38 -2.81 9.32 13.90
C ASP A 38 -3.86 10.44 13.82
N ALA A 39 -3.80 11.30 12.82
CA ALA A 39 -4.76 12.38 12.65
C ALA A 39 -6.18 11.83 12.48
N LYS A 40 -7.10 12.31 13.32
CA LYS A 40 -8.49 11.85 13.37
C LYS A 40 -9.38 12.72 12.48
N ASP A 41 -9.15 12.65 11.19
CA ASP A 41 -9.84 13.48 10.20
C ASP A 41 -10.64 12.67 9.17
N PHE A 42 -10.88 11.40 9.45
CA PHE A 42 -11.74 10.52 8.64
C PHE A 42 -12.98 10.08 9.41
N GLU A 43 -14.04 9.77 8.66
CA GLU A 43 -15.26 9.21 9.22
C GLU A 43 -15.54 7.83 8.64
N LEU A 44 -15.75 6.85 9.51
CA LEU A 44 -16.29 5.54 9.18
C LEU A 44 -17.69 5.42 9.79
N GLY A 45 -18.70 5.49 8.93
CA GLY A 45 -20.07 5.58 9.39
C GLY A 45 -20.29 6.90 10.13
N SER A 46 -20.71 6.83 11.40
CA SER A 46 -20.89 8.00 12.27
C SER A 46 -19.72 8.27 13.20
N ARG A 47 -18.64 7.50 13.09
CA ARG A 47 -17.48 7.61 13.98
C ARG A 47 -16.30 8.28 13.29
N ARG A 48 -15.71 9.23 14.00
CA ARG A 48 -14.46 9.85 13.57
C ARG A 48 -13.30 8.94 13.95
N VAL A 49 -12.45 8.61 12.98
CA VAL A 49 -11.32 7.69 13.15
C VAL A 49 -10.02 8.30 12.65
N ASP A 50 -8.90 7.74 13.10
CA ASP A 50 -7.60 8.14 12.59
C ASP A 50 -7.38 7.62 11.16
N ARG A 51 -6.40 8.21 10.49
CA ARG A 51 -6.06 7.86 9.11
C ARG A 51 -5.66 6.40 8.95
N LEU A 52 -4.94 5.85 9.93
CA LEU A 52 -4.54 4.44 9.88
C LEU A 52 -5.76 3.52 9.95
N THR A 53 -6.71 3.79 10.85
CA THR A 53 -7.95 3.00 10.95
C THR A 53 -8.71 3.04 9.62
N ALA A 54 -8.84 4.21 9.01
CA ALA A 54 -9.49 4.36 7.71
C ALA A 54 -8.74 3.56 6.63
N THR A 55 -7.41 3.63 6.63
CA THR A 55 -6.55 2.90 5.69
C THR A 55 -6.71 1.40 5.84
N LYS A 56 -6.74 0.89 7.08
CA LYS A 56 -6.95 -0.53 7.36
C LYS A 56 -8.30 -1.02 6.84
N ALA A 57 -9.34 -0.22 6.99
CA ALA A 57 -10.67 -0.59 6.50
C ALA A 57 -10.67 -0.78 4.98
N VAL A 58 -10.07 0.14 4.25
CA VAL A 58 -9.99 0.08 2.78
C VAL A 58 -9.06 -1.04 2.32
N ALA A 59 -7.87 -1.12 2.91
CA ALA A 59 -6.88 -2.13 2.54
C ALA A 59 -7.36 -3.54 2.89
N GLY A 60 -7.99 -3.71 4.05
CA GLY A 60 -8.54 -5.00 4.46
C GLY A 60 -9.64 -5.49 3.52
N ASP A 61 -10.53 -4.62 3.10
CA ASP A 61 -11.56 -4.95 2.12
C ASP A 61 -10.94 -5.33 0.76
N PHE A 62 -9.94 -4.57 0.33
CA PHE A 62 -9.18 -4.87 -0.89
C PHE A 62 -8.54 -6.26 -0.83
N ILE A 63 -7.85 -6.57 0.27
CA ILE A 63 -7.18 -7.87 0.46
C ILE A 63 -8.21 -9.01 0.39
N THR A 64 -9.33 -8.86 1.07
CA THR A 64 -10.37 -9.89 1.11
C THR A 64 -10.89 -10.25 -0.28
N ARG A 65 -10.92 -9.28 -1.20
CA ARG A 65 -11.43 -9.48 -2.55
C ARG A 65 -10.40 -9.99 -3.55
N ARG A 66 -9.13 -10.15 -3.18
CA ARG A 66 -8.06 -10.55 -4.10
C ARG A 66 -7.87 -12.07 -4.14
N GLU A 67 -8.90 -12.79 -4.50
CA GLU A 67 -8.83 -14.23 -4.64
C GLU A 67 -7.93 -14.62 -5.83
N GLY A 68 -6.99 -15.54 -5.60
CA GLY A 68 -6.07 -16.01 -6.63
C GLY A 68 -4.80 -15.20 -6.81
N ASP A 69 -4.71 -14.02 -6.18
CA ASP A 69 -3.50 -13.19 -6.20
C ASP A 69 -2.64 -13.46 -4.96
N ARG A 70 -1.33 -13.31 -5.12
CA ARG A 70 -0.41 -13.31 -3.98
C ARG A 70 -0.33 -11.91 -3.42
N ILE A 71 -0.50 -11.78 -2.12
CA ILE A 71 -0.44 -10.49 -1.44
C ILE A 71 0.65 -10.52 -0.39
N GLY A 72 1.46 -9.47 -0.36
CA GLY A 72 2.43 -9.23 0.70
C GLY A 72 2.15 -7.91 1.38
N LEU A 73 2.76 -7.71 2.54
CA LEU A 73 2.57 -6.52 3.36
C LEU A 73 3.91 -5.97 3.83
N ILE A 74 4.16 -4.72 3.48
CA ILE A 74 5.25 -3.92 4.02
C ILE A 74 4.64 -2.89 4.95
N LEU A 75 5.22 -2.73 6.14
CA LEU A 75 4.89 -1.67 7.07
C LEU A 75 6.07 -0.71 7.12
N PHE A 76 5.82 0.59 7.04
CA PHE A 76 6.90 1.56 7.05
C PHE A 76 6.57 2.84 7.82
N GLY A 77 7.60 3.48 8.28
CA GLY A 77 7.66 4.79 8.88
C GLY A 77 9.07 5.30 8.60
N GLU A 78 9.91 5.49 9.60
CA GLU A 78 11.33 5.80 9.41
C GLU A 78 12.08 4.65 8.78
N ARG A 79 11.58 3.43 8.97
CA ARG A 79 12.12 2.20 8.41
C ARG A 79 11.02 1.44 7.69
N ALA A 80 11.42 0.56 6.80
CA ALA A 80 10.51 -0.31 6.09
C ALA A 80 10.76 -1.77 6.49
N TYR A 81 9.67 -2.50 6.74
CA TYR A 81 9.72 -3.90 7.15
C TYR A 81 8.82 -4.75 6.26
N LEU A 82 9.32 -5.90 5.85
CA LEU A 82 8.48 -6.91 5.25
C LEU A 82 7.73 -7.65 6.37
N GLN A 83 6.47 -7.33 6.55
CA GLN A 83 5.64 -7.96 7.57
C GLN A 83 5.11 -9.31 7.12
N VAL A 84 4.68 -9.40 5.86
CA VAL A 84 4.21 -10.65 5.25
C VAL A 84 4.79 -10.76 3.84
N PRO A 85 5.56 -11.81 3.53
CA PRO A 85 5.97 -12.06 2.15
C PRO A 85 4.77 -12.40 1.28
N LEU A 86 4.93 -12.36 -0.05
CA LEU A 86 3.86 -12.68 -0.97
C LEU A 86 3.27 -14.06 -0.67
N THR A 87 1.98 -14.11 -0.44
CA THR A 87 1.26 -15.33 -0.05
C THR A 87 -0.16 -15.32 -0.59
N LEU A 88 -0.73 -16.50 -0.78
CA LEU A 88 -2.14 -16.68 -1.09
C LEU A 88 -3.02 -16.62 0.18
N ASP A 89 -2.41 -16.58 1.36
CA ASP A 89 -3.10 -16.56 2.65
C ASP A 89 -3.54 -15.13 3.03
N ARG A 90 -4.68 -14.73 2.50
CA ARG A 90 -5.25 -13.41 2.71
C ARG A 90 -5.63 -13.15 4.16
N ASP A 91 -6.04 -14.16 4.88
CA ASP A 91 -6.44 -14.03 6.28
C ASP A 91 -5.25 -13.62 7.16
N THR A 92 -4.09 -14.22 6.94
CA THR A 92 -2.86 -13.83 7.64
C THR A 92 -2.46 -12.40 7.33
N VAL A 93 -2.52 -12.00 6.06
CA VAL A 93 -2.21 -10.62 5.66
C VAL A 93 -3.14 -9.64 6.36
N ASN A 94 -4.45 -9.91 6.36
CA ASN A 94 -5.44 -9.07 7.04
C ASN A 94 -5.19 -8.99 8.56
N THR A 95 -4.93 -10.12 9.20
CA THR A 95 -4.66 -10.16 10.63
C THR A 95 -3.47 -9.28 11.00
N LEU A 96 -2.36 -9.42 10.29
CA LEU A 96 -1.15 -8.65 10.57
C LEU A 96 -1.30 -7.17 10.22
N LEU A 97 -2.10 -6.84 9.20
CA LEU A 97 -2.45 -5.45 8.92
C LEU A 97 -3.25 -4.84 10.08
N MET A 98 -4.24 -5.56 10.60
CA MET A 98 -5.08 -5.07 11.71
C MET A 98 -4.29 -4.89 13.01
N GLU A 99 -3.25 -5.66 13.22
CA GLU A 99 -2.38 -5.56 14.39
C GLU A 99 -1.37 -4.41 14.32
N ALA A 100 -1.13 -3.82 13.14
CA ALA A 100 -0.21 -2.70 12.98
C ALA A 100 -0.71 -1.46 13.73
N PHE A 101 0.22 -0.67 14.27
CA PHE A 101 -0.12 0.53 15.03
C PHE A 101 0.83 1.69 14.71
N ILE A 102 0.36 2.90 15.00
CA ILE A 102 1.11 4.14 14.77
C ILE A 102 2.44 4.09 15.52
N GLY A 103 3.52 4.45 14.84
CA GLY A 103 4.85 4.53 15.41
C GLY A 103 5.62 3.20 15.46
N LEU A 104 5.00 2.08 15.05
CA LEU A 104 5.66 0.78 15.02
C LEU A 104 6.96 0.81 14.21
N ALA A 105 6.99 1.58 13.13
CA ALA A 105 8.14 1.71 12.25
C ALA A 105 8.82 3.08 12.36
N GLY A 106 8.57 3.84 13.43
CA GLY A 106 9.06 5.20 13.65
C GLY A 106 8.07 6.27 13.25
N GLU A 107 8.36 7.50 13.64
CA GLU A 107 7.45 8.64 13.49
C GLU A 107 7.49 9.31 12.11
N LYS A 108 8.63 9.21 11.43
CA LYS A 108 8.83 9.84 10.13
C LYS A 108 8.43 8.90 8.98
N THR A 109 8.53 9.37 7.75
CA THR A 109 8.05 8.66 6.57
C THR A 109 9.17 8.45 5.56
N ALA A 110 9.59 7.20 5.37
CA ALA A 110 10.65 6.79 4.43
C ALA A 110 10.04 6.08 3.21
N ILE A 111 9.46 6.84 2.30
CA ILE A 111 8.77 6.32 1.10
C ILE A 111 9.74 5.59 0.17
N GLY A 112 10.91 6.18 -0.08
CA GLY A 112 11.91 5.57 -0.96
C GLY A 112 12.38 4.21 -0.48
N ASP A 113 12.57 4.07 0.84
CA ASP A 113 12.98 2.81 1.45
C ASP A 113 11.88 1.75 1.32
N ALA A 114 10.61 2.14 1.47
CA ALA A 114 9.48 1.24 1.30
C ALA A 114 9.38 0.72 -0.15
N ILE A 115 9.50 1.59 -1.13
CA ILE A 115 9.50 1.21 -2.54
C ILE A 115 10.67 0.28 -2.87
N THR A 116 11.87 0.61 -2.38
CA THR A 116 13.09 -0.19 -2.63
C THR A 116 12.97 -1.58 -2.00
N LEU A 117 12.40 -1.67 -0.80
CA LEU A 117 12.16 -2.96 -0.16
C LEU A 117 11.19 -3.80 -1.00
N ALA A 118 10.13 -3.20 -1.51
CA ALA A 118 9.16 -3.90 -2.38
C ALA A 118 9.84 -4.40 -3.67
N VAL A 119 10.64 -3.56 -4.30
CA VAL A 119 11.40 -3.92 -5.51
C VAL A 119 12.28 -5.14 -5.22
N LYS A 120 13.02 -5.09 -4.13
CA LYS A 120 13.94 -6.17 -3.74
C LYS A 120 13.20 -7.48 -3.47
N ARG A 121 12.12 -7.41 -2.73
CA ARG A 121 11.36 -8.61 -2.35
C ARG A 121 10.65 -9.25 -3.54
N ILE A 122 10.10 -8.44 -4.43
CA ILE A 122 9.48 -8.94 -5.66
C ILE A 122 10.55 -9.55 -6.58
N HIS A 123 11.70 -8.92 -6.70
CA HIS A 123 12.80 -9.43 -7.51
C HIS A 123 13.33 -10.78 -6.96
N ASP A 124 13.49 -10.88 -5.64
CA ASP A 124 14.02 -12.10 -4.99
C ASP A 124 13.06 -13.29 -5.10
N GLN A 125 11.76 -13.04 -5.24
CA GLN A 125 10.79 -14.12 -5.38
C GLN A 125 10.63 -14.64 -6.82
N GLY A 126 11.39 -14.06 -7.75
CA GLY A 126 11.37 -14.46 -9.14
C GLY A 126 10.14 -13.95 -9.91
N GLU A 127 10.12 -14.25 -11.19
CA GLU A 127 9.07 -13.80 -12.11
C GLU A 127 7.86 -14.73 -12.13
N GLU A 128 7.66 -15.53 -11.11
CA GLU A 128 6.50 -16.40 -11.03
C GLU A 128 5.24 -15.59 -10.81
N GLY A 129 4.32 -15.70 -11.71
CA GLY A 129 3.07 -15.01 -11.69
C GLY A 129 3.04 -13.86 -12.67
N GLY A 130 1.90 -13.30 -12.88
CA GLY A 130 1.65 -12.29 -13.89
C GLY A 130 2.19 -10.92 -13.52
N GLU A 131 1.29 -9.98 -13.46
CA GLU A 131 1.60 -8.59 -13.19
C GLU A 131 2.11 -8.37 -11.75
N GLN A 132 3.08 -7.48 -11.61
CA GLN A 132 3.65 -7.11 -10.32
C GLN A 132 3.24 -5.69 -9.97
N VAL A 133 2.63 -5.51 -8.82
CA VAL A 133 2.05 -4.23 -8.40
C VAL A 133 2.45 -3.92 -6.95
N LEU A 134 2.88 -2.68 -6.71
CA LEU A 134 3.04 -2.11 -5.39
C LEU A 134 1.95 -1.07 -5.17
N ILE A 135 1.23 -1.17 -4.08
CA ILE A 135 0.26 -0.17 -3.65
C ILE A 135 0.78 0.48 -2.38
N LEU A 136 1.13 1.75 -2.49
CA LEU A 136 1.69 2.55 -1.40
C LEU A 136 0.58 3.40 -0.79
N LEU A 137 0.29 3.18 0.50
CA LEU A 137 -0.72 3.93 1.24
C LEU A 137 -0.01 4.85 2.24
N THR A 138 -0.02 6.15 1.96
CA THR A 138 0.70 7.16 2.75
C THR A 138 -0.05 8.48 2.76
N ASP A 139 0.09 9.25 3.84
CA ASP A 139 -0.49 10.57 3.95
C ASP A 139 0.54 11.69 3.76
N GLY A 140 1.80 11.36 3.61
CA GLY A 140 2.87 12.32 3.71
C GLY A 140 3.85 12.35 2.57
N ALA A 141 4.66 13.41 2.60
CA ALA A 141 5.86 13.50 1.82
C ALA A 141 6.98 12.68 2.48
N ASN A 142 7.97 12.30 1.71
CA ASN A 142 9.15 11.63 2.23
C ASN A 142 9.90 12.55 3.19
N THR A 143 10.06 12.12 4.44
CA THR A 143 10.74 12.90 5.49
C THR A 143 11.92 12.16 6.12
N ALA A 144 12.14 10.93 5.72
CA ALA A 144 13.20 10.07 6.26
C ALA A 144 13.67 9.08 5.19
N GLY A 145 14.62 8.24 5.56
CA GLY A 145 15.14 7.18 4.72
C GLY A 145 16.39 7.56 3.96
N GLU A 146 17.08 6.56 3.46
CA GLU A 146 18.36 6.72 2.75
C GLU A 146 18.18 6.86 1.24
N ILE A 147 17.04 6.43 0.72
CA ILE A 147 16.79 6.34 -0.71
C ILE A 147 15.77 7.39 -1.14
N ASP A 148 16.17 8.17 -2.15
CA ASP A 148 15.28 9.13 -2.79
C ASP A 148 14.09 8.40 -3.42
N PRO A 149 12.84 8.82 -3.13
CA PRO A 149 11.64 8.20 -3.72
C PRO A 149 11.67 8.15 -5.25
N MET A 150 12.23 9.15 -5.92
CA MET A 150 12.31 9.17 -7.38
C MET A 150 13.24 8.08 -7.90
N LYS A 151 14.37 7.87 -7.23
CA LYS A 151 15.29 6.77 -7.59
C LYS A 151 14.66 5.42 -7.33
N ALA A 152 13.93 5.28 -6.23
CA ALA A 152 13.21 4.05 -5.93
C ALA A 152 12.14 3.76 -7.00
N ALA A 153 11.42 4.77 -7.45
CA ALA A 153 10.43 4.64 -8.51
C ALA A 153 11.08 4.24 -9.84
N GLU A 154 12.26 4.77 -10.15
CA GLU A 154 13.03 4.36 -11.33
C GLU A 154 13.45 2.89 -11.27
N LEU A 155 13.89 2.42 -10.10
CA LEU A 155 14.21 1.01 -9.90
C LEU A 155 12.98 0.12 -10.11
N ALA A 156 11.84 0.54 -9.61
CA ALA A 156 10.57 -0.17 -9.80
C ALA A 156 10.23 -0.28 -11.29
N GLN A 157 10.37 0.81 -12.03
CA GLN A 157 10.12 0.84 -13.46
C GLN A 157 11.04 -0.12 -14.23
N GLN A 158 12.31 -0.19 -13.85
CA GLN A 158 13.28 -1.07 -14.50
C GLN A 158 12.92 -2.56 -14.42
N ILE A 159 12.25 -2.98 -13.34
CA ILE A 159 11.82 -4.37 -13.17
C ILE A 159 10.36 -4.61 -13.59
N GLY A 160 9.70 -3.60 -14.15
CA GLY A 160 8.31 -3.71 -14.57
C GLY A 160 7.30 -3.70 -13.42
N LEU A 161 7.70 -3.24 -12.24
CA LEU A 161 6.79 -3.10 -11.10
C LEU A 161 5.95 -1.85 -11.27
N LYS A 162 4.63 -2.02 -11.32
CA LYS A 162 3.70 -0.89 -11.33
C LYS A 162 3.53 -0.36 -9.90
N VAL A 163 3.71 0.94 -9.73
CA VAL A 163 3.56 1.58 -8.41
C VAL A 163 2.37 2.52 -8.42
N TYR A 164 1.40 2.23 -7.56
CA TYR A 164 0.27 3.11 -7.30
C TYR A 164 0.41 3.69 -5.90
N THR A 165 0.12 4.98 -5.79
CA THR A 165 0.07 5.65 -4.49
C THR A 165 -1.36 6.00 -4.16
N ILE A 166 -1.81 5.60 -2.99
CA ILE A 166 -3.05 6.07 -2.41
C ILE A 166 -2.68 7.15 -1.40
N GLY A 167 -2.88 8.41 -1.77
CA GLY A 167 -2.64 9.55 -0.91
C GLY A 167 -3.79 9.70 0.08
N ILE A 168 -3.47 9.69 1.36
CA ILE A 168 -4.42 9.81 2.44
C ILE A 168 -4.32 11.24 2.97
N GLY A 169 -5.33 12.04 2.74
CA GLY A 169 -5.43 13.41 3.26
C GLY A 169 -6.69 13.59 4.06
N ALA A 170 -6.91 14.80 4.58
CA ALA A 170 -8.09 15.13 5.36
C ALA A 170 -9.36 14.75 4.57
N GLU A 171 -10.09 13.76 5.06
CA GLU A 171 -11.34 13.27 4.49
C GLU A 171 -11.25 12.73 3.05
N GLN A 172 -10.04 12.58 2.48
CA GLN A 172 -9.85 12.15 1.09
C GLN A 172 -8.74 11.13 0.93
N MET A 173 -8.99 10.16 0.05
CA MET A 173 -7.95 9.30 -0.49
C MET A 173 -7.86 9.51 -2.00
N VAL A 174 -6.65 9.75 -2.50
CA VAL A 174 -6.41 9.99 -3.93
C VAL A 174 -5.45 8.92 -4.45
N VAL A 175 -5.84 8.30 -5.56
CA VAL A 175 -5.02 7.26 -6.19
C VAL A 175 -4.27 7.86 -7.37
N SER A 176 -2.96 7.63 -7.41
CA SER A 176 -2.11 8.05 -8.53
C SER A 176 -1.09 6.97 -8.88
N SER A 177 -0.70 6.93 -10.14
CA SER A 177 0.40 6.07 -10.59
C SER A 177 1.69 6.87 -10.57
N ILE A 178 2.73 6.31 -9.96
CA ILE A 178 4.05 6.95 -9.91
C ILE A 178 4.86 6.59 -11.14
N THR A 179 4.68 5.38 -11.64
CA THR A 179 5.31 4.97 -12.89
C THR A 179 4.37 5.39 -14.02
N GLY A 180 4.70 6.49 -14.67
CA GLY A 180 3.92 7.04 -15.75
C GLY A 180 3.66 6.00 -16.83
N GLY A 181 2.43 5.97 -17.28
CA GLY A 181 2.01 5.17 -18.42
C GLY A 181 2.55 5.71 -19.72
#